data_5750c08d592fe469200bf2cceadb399d
#
_entry.id   5750c08d592fe469200bf2cceadb399d
#
_cell.length_a   1.000
_cell.length_b   1.000
_cell.length_c   1.000
_cell.angle_alpha   90.00
_cell.angle_beta   90.00
_cell.angle_gamma   90.00
#
_symmetry.space_group_name_H-M   'P 1'
#
loop_
_entity.id
_entity.type
_entity.pdbx_description
1 polymer ?
#
loop_
_entity_poly.entity_id
_entity_poly.type
_entity_poly.pdbx_seq_one_letter_code
_entity_poly.pdbx_strand_id
1 'polypeptide(L)'
;VNAEWSYKNTPFAWSPSGWGAFLHTARPVTHGVGFGPWSQRAYVLAIEDDTLDLFLFCGNDGAELLAQYTALTGRAPVPPLWSLGVILSKAYYRDSEEILAVAREVRARGMPCDVITFDGRAWQDTDTRFAFEWCPRRYPDPRPTLQALKALGFRICVWEYPLVSVRHPLFAELAAKGWLLRDRRTGEAYRY
;
A
#
# COMPACT_ATOMS: atom_id res chain seq x y z
N VAL A 1 -10.98 -15.55 6.17
CA VAL A 1 -10.28 -14.41 6.78
C VAL A 1 -11.11 -13.97 7.97
N ASN A 2 -10.59 -14.13 9.18
CA ASN A 2 -11.30 -13.79 10.43
C ASN A 2 -10.88 -12.40 10.96
N ALA A 3 -10.64 -11.44 10.07
CA ALA A 3 -10.31 -10.08 10.46
C ALA A 3 -11.50 -9.14 10.20
N GLU A 4 -11.79 -8.28 11.15
CA GLU A 4 -12.85 -7.26 10.99
C GLU A 4 -12.49 -6.24 9.92
N TRP A 5 -11.20 -6.01 9.69
CA TRP A 5 -10.67 -5.06 8.73
C TRP A 5 -9.77 -5.72 7.71
N SER A 6 -9.91 -5.33 6.46
CA SER A 6 -9.03 -5.74 5.37
C SER A 6 -8.17 -4.55 4.93
N TYR A 7 -6.92 -4.83 4.60
CA TYR A 7 -5.93 -3.84 4.19
C TYR A 7 -5.65 -3.95 2.70
N LYS A 8 -5.70 -2.83 1.96
CA LYS A 8 -5.56 -2.77 0.50
C LYS A 8 -6.60 -3.64 -0.22
N ASN A 9 -7.84 -3.54 0.23
CA ASN A 9 -8.95 -4.28 -0.33
C ASN A 9 -9.44 -3.66 -1.64
N THR A 10 -10.05 -4.52 -2.45
CA THR A 10 -10.80 -4.14 -3.64
C THR A 10 -12.20 -4.71 -3.48
N PRO A 11 -13.28 -3.93 -3.62
CA PRO A 11 -14.66 -4.40 -3.42
C PRO A 11 -15.17 -5.19 -4.63
N PHE A 12 -14.35 -6.13 -5.11
CA PHE A 12 -14.66 -7.07 -6.19
C PHE A 12 -14.53 -8.50 -5.69
N ALA A 13 -15.56 -9.28 -5.92
CA ALA A 13 -15.56 -10.71 -5.63
C ALA A 13 -16.02 -11.49 -6.86
N TRP A 14 -15.56 -12.70 -7.02
CA TRP A 14 -15.99 -13.59 -8.08
C TRP A 14 -16.05 -15.04 -7.63
N SER A 15 -16.81 -15.84 -8.36
CA SER A 15 -16.99 -17.27 -8.13
C SER A 15 -16.59 -18.07 -9.37
N PRO A 16 -15.97 -19.24 -9.20
CA PRO A 16 -15.74 -20.16 -10.31
C PRO A 16 -17.06 -20.66 -10.96
N SER A 17 -18.21 -20.39 -10.34
CA SER A 17 -19.52 -20.65 -10.94
C SER A 17 -19.93 -19.63 -12.02
N GLY A 18 -19.03 -18.76 -12.43
CA GLY A 18 -19.22 -17.88 -13.58
C GLY A 18 -19.88 -16.54 -13.27
N TRP A 19 -19.80 -16.03 -12.07
CA TRP A 19 -20.28 -14.70 -11.72
C TRP A 19 -19.24 -13.87 -10.95
N GLY A 20 -19.33 -12.56 -11.09
CA GLY A 20 -18.57 -11.60 -10.30
C GLY A 20 -19.43 -10.40 -9.90
N ALA A 21 -19.06 -9.74 -8.84
CA ALA A 21 -19.71 -8.53 -8.33
C ALA A 21 -18.66 -7.48 -7.93
N PHE A 22 -18.84 -6.27 -8.40
CA PHE A 22 -18.03 -5.12 -8.01
C PHE A 22 -18.94 -4.03 -7.47
N LEU A 23 -18.69 -3.63 -6.23
CA LEU A 23 -19.38 -2.52 -5.59
C LEU A 23 -18.54 -1.26 -5.70
N HIS A 24 -18.97 -0.33 -6.54
CA HIS A 24 -18.26 0.92 -6.79
C HIS A 24 -18.64 1.97 -5.74
N THR A 25 -17.90 1.99 -4.64
CA THR A 25 -18.08 2.98 -3.58
C THR A 25 -16.75 3.28 -2.88
N ALA A 26 -16.62 4.49 -2.34
CA ALA A 26 -15.54 4.89 -1.44
C ALA A 26 -15.91 4.72 0.04
N ARG A 27 -17.11 4.25 0.33
CA ARG A 27 -17.58 4.00 1.71
C ARG A 27 -17.07 2.64 2.22
N PRO A 28 -16.99 2.46 3.53
CA PRO A 28 -16.73 1.15 4.12
C PRO A 28 -17.77 0.12 3.65
N VAL A 29 -17.30 -1.05 3.26
CA VAL A 29 -18.14 -2.16 2.83
C VAL A 29 -17.86 -3.36 3.73
N THR A 30 -18.92 -3.94 4.27
CA THR A 30 -18.82 -5.22 5.00
C THR A 30 -19.23 -6.37 4.08
N HIS A 31 -18.34 -7.35 3.96
CA HIS A 31 -18.53 -8.52 3.12
C HIS A 31 -18.86 -9.74 3.98
N GLY A 32 -20.02 -10.33 3.78
CA GLY A 32 -20.44 -11.57 4.42
C GLY A 32 -20.50 -12.71 3.41
N VAL A 33 -19.43 -13.49 3.30
CA VAL A 33 -19.33 -14.64 2.38
C VAL A 33 -19.68 -15.89 3.15
N GLY A 34 -20.90 -16.39 3.01
CA GLY A 34 -21.39 -17.54 3.76
C GLY A 34 -21.29 -17.34 5.29
N PHE A 35 -21.40 -16.09 5.74
CA PHE A 35 -21.31 -15.75 7.13
C PHE A 35 -22.58 -16.16 7.89
N GLY A 36 -22.48 -17.16 8.74
CA GLY A 36 -23.62 -17.82 9.40
C GLY A 36 -24.66 -16.89 10.02
N PRO A 37 -24.26 -15.84 10.79
CA PRO A 37 -25.21 -14.89 11.37
C PRO A 37 -26.07 -14.12 10.35
N TRP A 38 -25.60 -13.96 9.11
CA TRP A 38 -26.37 -13.30 8.05
C TRP A 38 -27.02 -14.30 7.12
N SER A 39 -26.20 -15.17 6.49
CA SER A 39 -26.65 -16.25 5.62
C SER A 39 -25.51 -17.20 5.29
N GLN A 40 -25.72 -18.49 5.44
CA GLN A 40 -24.75 -19.51 5.02
C GLN A 40 -24.76 -19.76 3.51
N ARG A 41 -25.75 -19.24 2.79
CA ARG A 41 -25.99 -19.51 1.35
C ARG A 41 -25.88 -18.28 0.47
N ALA A 42 -25.52 -17.13 1.04
CA ALA A 42 -25.45 -15.88 0.30
C ALA A 42 -24.11 -15.19 0.47
N TYR A 43 -23.77 -14.40 -0.53
CA TYR A 43 -22.80 -13.33 -0.42
C TYR A 43 -23.57 -12.04 -0.14
N VAL A 44 -23.35 -11.46 1.03
CA VAL A 44 -24.03 -10.26 1.51
C VAL A 44 -23.06 -9.10 1.50
N LEU A 45 -23.49 -7.97 0.95
CA LEU A 45 -22.78 -6.70 0.99
C LEU A 45 -23.60 -5.73 1.84
N ALA A 46 -22.97 -5.13 2.86
CA ALA A 46 -23.58 -4.07 3.64
C ALA A 46 -22.73 -2.81 3.48
N ILE A 47 -23.37 -1.71 3.12
CA ILE A 47 -22.75 -0.40 2.93
C ILE A 47 -23.55 0.68 3.68
N GLU A 48 -22.86 1.73 4.13
CA GLU A 48 -23.47 2.92 4.71
C GLU A 48 -23.47 4.03 3.65
N ASP A 49 -24.35 3.90 2.65
CA ASP A 49 -24.48 4.84 1.55
C ASP A 49 -25.96 4.93 1.12
N ASP A 50 -26.37 6.10 0.62
CA ASP A 50 -27.70 6.33 0.06
C ASP A 50 -27.84 5.81 -1.38
N THR A 51 -26.73 5.42 -1.99
CA THR A 51 -26.67 4.93 -3.36
C THR A 51 -26.01 3.56 -3.43
N LEU A 52 -26.47 2.73 -4.36
CA LEU A 52 -25.89 1.43 -4.66
C LEU A 52 -25.45 1.41 -6.13
N ASP A 53 -24.14 1.47 -6.35
CA ASP A 53 -23.54 1.32 -7.69
C ASP A 53 -22.86 -0.07 -7.76
N LEU A 54 -23.63 -1.05 -8.23
CA LEU A 54 -23.25 -2.47 -8.28
C LEU A 54 -23.13 -2.96 -9.71
N PHE A 55 -21.95 -3.44 -10.09
CA PHE A 55 -21.70 -4.11 -11.36
C PHE A 55 -21.70 -5.62 -11.17
N LEU A 56 -22.48 -6.31 -11.97
CA LEU A 56 -22.51 -7.77 -12.03
C LEU A 56 -21.85 -8.23 -13.33
N PHE A 57 -21.01 -9.24 -13.22
CA PHE A 57 -20.27 -9.84 -14.31
C PHE A 57 -20.68 -11.30 -14.46
N CYS A 58 -20.78 -11.77 -15.69
CA CYS A 58 -20.99 -13.16 -16.04
C CYS A 58 -19.89 -13.62 -17.00
N GLY A 59 -19.33 -14.78 -16.76
CA GLY A 59 -18.24 -15.32 -17.57
C GLY A 59 -18.06 -16.82 -17.33
N ASN A 60 -17.28 -17.45 -18.19
CA ASN A 60 -17.04 -18.89 -18.13
C ASN A 60 -15.98 -19.27 -17.09
N ASP A 61 -15.07 -18.33 -16.78
CA ASP A 61 -13.97 -18.54 -15.82
C ASP A 61 -13.54 -17.23 -15.16
N GLY A 62 -12.62 -17.33 -14.22
CA GLY A 62 -12.09 -16.17 -13.49
C GLY A 62 -11.27 -15.22 -14.35
N ALA A 63 -10.65 -15.70 -15.42
CA ALA A 63 -9.87 -14.85 -16.33
C ALA A 63 -10.80 -13.92 -17.14
N GLU A 64 -11.93 -14.45 -17.62
CA GLU A 64 -12.94 -13.67 -18.30
C GLU A 64 -13.60 -12.64 -17.38
N LEU A 65 -13.94 -13.03 -16.15
CA LEU A 65 -14.49 -12.11 -15.14
C LEU A 65 -13.52 -10.99 -14.78
N LEU A 66 -12.23 -11.29 -14.60
CA LEU A 66 -11.19 -10.29 -14.39
C LEU A 66 -10.99 -9.40 -15.63
N ALA A 67 -11.09 -9.95 -16.83
CA ALA A 67 -10.99 -9.18 -18.06
C ALA A 67 -12.12 -8.14 -18.16
N GLN A 68 -13.35 -8.53 -17.82
CA GLN A 68 -14.50 -7.63 -17.80
C GLN A 68 -14.35 -6.56 -16.71
N TYR A 69 -13.98 -6.96 -15.48
CA TYR A 69 -13.73 -6.04 -14.38
C TYR A 69 -12.65 -5.01 -14.72
N THR A 70 -11.51 -5.45 -15.26
CA THR A 70 -10.40 -4.56 -15.62
C THR A 70 -10.65 -3.74 -16.88
N ALA A 71 -11.56 -4.16 -17.75
CA ALA A 71 -12.04 -3.33 -18.85
C ALA A 71 -12.82 -2.11 -18.33
N LEU A 72 -13.57 -2.28 -17.24
CA LEU A 72 -14.34 -1.21 -16.60
C LEU A 72 -13.43 -0.29 -15.74
N THR A 73 -12.54 -0.89 -14.93
CA THR A 73 -11.76 -0.16 -13.91
C THR A 73 -10.37 0.27 -14.38
N GLY A 74 -9.94 -0.18 -15.53
CA GLY A 74 -8.60 0.02 -16.08
C GLY A 74 -7.71 -1.21 -15.92
N ARG A 75 -6.87 -1.44 -16.93
CA ARG A 75 -5.90 -2.54 -16.94
C ARG A 75 -4.58 -2.10 -16.36
N ALA A 76 -4.03 -2.88 -15.43
CA ALA A 76 -2.68 -2.68 -14.94
C ALA A 76 -1.66 -2.96 -16.07
N PRO A 77 -0.57 -2.18 -16.15
CA PRO A 77 0.55 -2.54 -17.03
C PRO A 77 1.22 -3.83 -16.53
N VAL A 78 1.82 -4.56 -17.45
CA VAL A 78 2.62 -5.73 -17.07
C VAL A 78 3.83 -5.27 -16.26
N PRO A 79 3.99 -5.70 -15.00
CA PRO A 79 5.11 -5.27 -14.18
C PRO A 79 6.43 -5.91 -14.68
N PRO A 80 7.58 -5.26 -14.46
CA PRO A 80 8.85 -5.85 -14.82
C PRO A 80 9.14 -7.09 -13.95
N LEU A 81 9.78 -8.09 -14.52
CA LEU A 81 9.99 -9.40 -13.87
C LEU A 81 10.63 -9.31 -12.48
N TRP A 82 11.59 -8.40 -12.29
CA TRP A 82 12.24 -8.20 -11.00
C TRP A 82 11.29 -7.78 -9.87
N SER A 83 10.17 -7.13 -10.18
CA SER A 83 9.18 -6.73 -9.17
C SER A 83 8.34 -7.89 -8.64
N LEU A 84 8.41 -9.04 -9.29
CA LEU A 84 7.79 -10.30 -8.86
C LEU A 84 8.77 -11.19 -8.08
N GLY A 85 10.01 -10.74 -7.89
CA GLY A 85 11.04 -11.43 -7.10
C GLY A 85 10.92 -11.15 -5.61
N VAL A 86 11.95 -11.53 -4.87
CA VAL A 86 11.99 -11.33 -3.42
C VAL A 86 12.25 -9.87 -3.08
N ILE A 87 11.38 -9.31 -2.25
CA ILE A 87 11.48 -7.96 -1.71
C ILE A 87 11.77 -8.08 -0.21
N LEU A 88 12.97 -7.68 0.19
CA LEU A 88 13.36 -7.63 1.60
C LEU A 88 12.94 -6.29 2.20
N SER A 89 12.04 -6.31 3.16
CA SER A 89 11.58 -5.14 3.89
C SER A 89 11.90 -5.27 5.37
N LYS A 90 12.44 -4.19 5.95
CA LYS A 90 12.70 -4.08 7.38
C LYS A 90 12.24 -2.72 7.88
N ALA A 91 11.47 -2.71 8.95
CA ALA A 91 10.84 -1.51 9.50
C ALA A 91 11.82 -0.46 10.03
N TYR A 92 13.04 -0.87 10.39
CA TYR A 92 14.04 0.01 10.98
C TYR A 92 15.46 -0.47 10.68
N TYR A 93 16.34 0.46 10.32
CA TYR A 93 17.80 0.31 10.32
C TYR A 93 18.40 1.43 11.18
N ARG A 94 19.41 1.11 11.97
CA ARG A 94 20.10 2.09 12.82
C ARG A 94 20.80 3.17 11.99
N ASP A 95 21.43 2.73 10.87
CA ASP A 95 22.27 3.57 10.03
C ASP A 95 22.51 2.90 8.66
N SER A 96 23.31 3.57 7.82
CA SER A 96 23.74 3.08 6.52
C SER A 96 24.53 1.77 6.58
N GLU A 97 25.35 1.59 7.62
CA GLU A 97 26.20 0.40 7.73
C GLU A 97 25.37 -0.86 8.01
N GLU A 98 24.33 -0.74 8.82
CA GLU A 98 23.46 -1.89 9.09
C GLU A 98 22.76 -2.40 7.83
N ILE A 99 22.20 -1.52 7.02
CA ILE A 99 21.52 -1.97 5.79
C ILE A 99 22.52 -2.54 4.77
N LEU A 100 23.71 -1.96 4.67
CA LEU A 100 24.75 -2.48 3.80
C LEU A 100 25.27 -3.85 4.28
N ALA A 101 25.40 -4.06 5.59
CA ALA A 101 25.74 -5.35 6.17
C ALA A 101 24.70 -6.41 5.83
N VAL A 102 23.42 -6.10 5.99
CA VAL A 102 22.31 -6.99 5.58
C VAL A 102 22.36 -7.31 4.09
N ALA A 103 22.58 -6.32 3.24
CA ALA A 103 22.64 -6.51 1.80
C ALA A 103 23.83 -7.41 1.38
N ARG A 104 24.99 -7.20 1.98
CA ARG A 104 26.18 -8.06 1.75
C ARG A 104 25.93 -9.50 2.20
N GLU A 105 25.29 -9.68 3.35
CA GLU A 105 24.96 -11.00 3.88
C GLU A 105 23.99 -11.76 2.97
N VAL A 106 22.96 -11.09 2.46
CA VAL A 106 22.04 -11.66 1.47
C VAL A 106 22.81 -12.19 0.25
N ARG A 107 23.75 -11.41 -0.27
CA ARG A 107 24.59 -11.83 -1.42
C ARG A 107 25.60 -12.94 -1.05
N ALA A 108 26.24 -12.85 0.10
CA ALA A 108 27.20 -13.85 0.56
C ALA A 108 26.55 -15.23 0.76
N ARG A 109 25.29 -15.28 1.15
CA ARG A 109 24.51 -16.52 1.27
C ARG A 109 23.89 -16.99 -0.04
N GLY A 110 24.08 -16.30 -1.14
CA GLY A 110 23.44 -16.63 -2.42
C GLY A 110 21.93 -16.55 -2.40
N MET A 111 21.34 -15.77 -1.48
CA MET A 111 19.90 -15.64 -1.39
C MET A 111 19.36 -14.78 -2.56
N PRO A 112 18.36 -15.29 -3.29
CA PRO A 112 17.71 -14.49 -4.32
C PRO A 112 16.94 -13.34 -3.66
N CYS A 113 17.27 -12.11 -4.07
CA CYS A 113 16.56 -10.92 -3.60
C CYS A 113 16.77 -9.79 -4.60
N ASP A 114 15.70 -9.23 -5.11
CA ASP A 114 15.74 -8.20 -6.15
C ASP A 114 15.64 -6.79 -5.58
N VAL A 115 14.90 -6.63 -4.48
CA VAL A 115 14.57 -5.32 -3.93
C VAL A 115 14.88 -5.26 -2.43
N ILE A 116 15.49 -4.15 -2.01
CA ILE A 116 15.55 -3.76 -0.59
C ILE A 116 14.60 -2.58 -0.39
N THR A 117 13.67 -2.73 0.55
CA THR A 117 12.75 -1.67 0.94
C THR A 117 13.19 -1.04 2.25
N PHE A 118 13.38 0.27 2.21
CA PHE A 118 13.42 1.10 3.41
C PHE A 118 11.98 1.36 3.84
N ASP A 119 11.49 0.62 4.82
CA ASP A 119 10.18 0.86 5.42
C ASP A 119 10.16 2.17 6.20
N GLY A 120 9.00 2.70 6.60
CA GLY A 120 8.85 4.06 7.10
C GLY A 120 9.90 4.53 8.11
N ARG A 121 10.14 3.75 9.18
CA ARG A 121 11.17 4.06 10.17
C ARG A 121 12.59 3.73 9.70
N ALA A 122 12.74 3.03 8.59
CA ALA A 122 14.05 2.64 8.10
C ALA A 122 14.84 3.82 7.55
N TRP A 123 14.21 4.84 7.04
CA TRP A 123 14.87 5.97 6.39
C TRP A 123 14.47 7.34 6.94
N GLN A 124 13.24 7.55 7.36
CA GLN A 124 12.74 8.82 7.89
C GLN A 124 13.11 9.02 9.37
N ASP A 125 13.07 10.25 9.85
CA ASP A 125 13.17 10.53 11.28
C ASP A 125 12.02 9.86 12.04
N THR A 126 12.32 9.28 13.19
CA THR A 126 11.32 8.54 13.97
C THR A 126 10.35 9.44 14.72
N ASP A 127 10.72 10.69 14.96
CA ASP A 127 9.91 11.65 15.73
C ASP A 127 9.00 12.49 14.84
N THR A 128 9.49 12.81 13.63
CA THR A 128 8.80 13.66 12.64
C THR A 128 8.62 12.96 11.30
N ARG A 129 8.58 11.62 11.29
CA ARG A 129 8.37 10.82 10.09
C ARG A 129 7.15 11.30 9.29
N PHE A 130 7.07 10.90 8.02
CA PHE A 130 6.11 11.39 7.02
C PHE A 130 6.38 12.84 6.59
N ALA A 131 7.67 13.20 6.49
CA ALA A 131 8.13 14.48 5.98
C ALA A 131 8.82 14.36 4.61
N PHE A 132 8.87 13.16 4.03
CA PHE A 132 9.53 12.85 2.75
C PHE A 132 11.04 13.16 2.75
N GLU A 133 11.66 13.09 3.92
CA GLU A 133 13.06 13.43 4.12
C GLU A 133 13.83 12.29 4.77
N TRP A 134 15.07 12.09 4.34
CA TRP A 134 15.99 11.18 5.00
C TRP A 134 16.35 11.70 6.40
N CYS A 135 16.36 10.80 7.40
CA CYS A 135 16.81 11.16 8.72
C CYS A 135 18.28 11.61 8.69
N PRO A 136 18.60 12.90 8.93
CA PRO A 136 19.96 13.41 8.75
C PRO A 136 20.95 12.82 9.74
N ARG A 137 20.49 12.33 10.89
CA ARG A 137 21.35 11.67 11.89
C ARG A 137 21.81 10.29 11.43
N ARG A 138 20.94 9.53 10.73
CA ARG A 138 21.23 8.16 10.29
C ARG A 138 21.76 8.11 8.86
N TYR A 139 21.35 9.05 8.05
CA TYR A 139 21.68 9.16 6.63
C TYR A 139 22.03 10.61 6.29
N PRO A 140 23.16 11.15 6.77
CA PRO A 140 23.55 12.54 6.47
C PRO A 140 23.75 12.77 4.99
N ASP A 141 24.22 11.78 4.26
CA ASP A 141 24.16 11.67 2.79
C ASP A 141 23.75 10.25 2.41
N PRO A 142 22.52 10.02 1.93
CA PRO A 142 22.05 8.69 1.56
C PRO A 142 22.65 8.19 0.24
N ARG A 143 23.20 9.05 -0.61
CA ARG A 143 23.65 8.71 -1.97
C ARG A 143 24.70 7.60 -2.01
N PRO A 144 25.77 7.59 -1.20
CA PRO A 144 26.74 6.50 -1.19
C PRO A 144 26.11 5.15 -0.82
N THR A 145 25.20 5.14 0.15
CA THR A 145 24.47 3.93 0.56
C THR A 145 23.63 3.39 -0.58
N LEU A 146 22.87 4.25 -1.25
CA LEU A 146 22.03 3.86 -2.38
C LEU A 146 22.87 3.35 -3.56
N GLN A 147 24.01 3.96 -3.82
CA GLN A 147 24.95 3.51 -4.86
C GLN A 147 25.53 2.13 -4.53
N ALA A 148 25.95 1.92 -3.29
CA ALA A 148 26.50 0.64 -2.85
C ALA A 148 25.45 -0.49 -2.93
N LEU A 149 24.20 -0.24 -2.54
CA LEU A 149 23.10 -1.19 -2.71
C LEU A 149 22.84 -1.53 -4.18
N LYS A 150 22.84 -0.52 -5.05
CA LYS A 150 22.71 -0.72 -6.50
C LYS A 150 23.89 -1.51 -7.08
N ALA A 151 25.12 -1.25 -6.63
CA ALA A 151 26.31 -2.02 -7.05
C ALA A 151 26.23 -3.49 -6.62
N LEU A 152 25.54 -3.80 -5.50
CA LEU A 152 25.23 -5.17 -5.09
C LEU A 152 24.06 -5.80 -5.89
N GLY A 153 23.53 -5.10 -6.91
CA GLY A 153 22.46 -5.59 -7.76
C GLY A 153 21.05 -5.48 -7.15
N PHE A 154 20.85 -4.67 -6.11
CA PHE A 154 19.53 -4.41 -5.57
C PHE A 154 18.85 -3.22 -6.24
N ARG A 155 17.57 -3.33 -6.45
CA ARG A 155 16.68 -2.20 -6.63
C ARG A 155 16.22 -1.69 -5.27
N ILE A 156 15.87 -0.42 -5.21
CA ILE A 156 15.57 0.24 -3.94
C ILE A 156 14.15 0.75 -3.98
N CYS A 157 13.39 0.41 -2.94
CA CYS A 157 12.10 0.97 -2.66
C CYS A 157 12.17 1.75 -1.34
N VAL A 158 11.55 2.90 -1.27
CA VAL A 158 11.32 3.64 -0.03
C VAL A 158 9.83 3.64 0.25
N TRP A 159 9.46 3.18 1.44
CA TRP A 159 8.07 3.22 1.86
C TRP A 159 7.68 4.64 2.24
N GLU A 160 6.50 5.04 1.85
CA GLU A 160 5.95 6.34 2.19
C GLU A 160 4.49 6.23 2.60
N TYR A 161 4.03 7.22 3.35
CA TYR A 161 2.66 7.33 3.83
C TYR A 161 2.16 8.76 3.60
N PRO A 162 0.96 8.98 3.07
CA PRO A 162 0.47 10.31 2.69
C PRO A 162 0.00 11.12 3.91
N LEU A 163 0.77 11.10 4.98
CA LEU A 163 0.59 11.89 6.19
C LEU A 163 1.79 12.80 6.41
N VAL A 164 1.59 13.89 7.11
CA VAL A 164 2.67 14.79 7.53
C VAL A 164 2.56 15.04 9.02
N SER A 165 3.68 14.90 9.73
CA SER A 165 3.73 15.18 11.17
C SER A 165 3.38 16.63 11.45
N VAL A 166 2.44 16.87 12.37
CA VAL A 166 2.07 18.21 12.82
C VAL A 166 3.23 18.97 13.48
N ARG A 167 4.30 18.25 13.89
CA ARG A 167 5.51 18.82 14.48
C ARG A 167 6.57 19.20 13.44
N HIS A 168 6.37 18.81 12.18
CA HIS A 168 7.32 19.13 11.11
C HIS A 168 6.94 20.44 10.43
N PRO A 169 7.90 21.32 10.07
CA PRO A 169 7.64 22.60 9.38
C PRO A 169 6.80 22.46 8.12
N LEU A 170 6.98 21.36 7.39
CA LEU A 170 6.21 21.03 6.19
C LEU A 170 4.68 21.04 6.44
N PHE A 171 4.23 20.66 7.64
CA PHE A 171 2.79 20.70 7.96
C PHE A 171 2.21 22.12 7.84
N ALA A 172 2.89 23.11 8.42
CA ALA A 172 2.45 24.51 8.37
C ALA A 172 2.43 25.04 6.92
N GLU A 173 3.46 24.68 6.14
CA GLU A 173 3.54 25.07 4.72
C GLU A 173 2.38 24.48 3.92
N LEU A 174 2.12 23.17 4.05
CA LEU A 174 1.06 22.48 3.30
C LEU A 174 -0.33 22.96 3.73
N ALA A 175 -0.52 23.23 5.03
CA ALA A 175 -1.77 23.81 5.55
C ALA A 175 -2.03 25.19 4.97
N ALA A 176 -1.02 26.07 4.93
CA ALA A 176 -1.14 27.41 4.36
C ALA A 176 -1.44 27.38 2.86
N LYS A 177 -0.87 26.42 2.11
CA LYS A 177 -1.13 26.21 0.68
C LYS A 177 -2.48 25.51 0.40
N GLY A 178 -3.18 25.05 1.41
CA GLY A 178 -4.45 24.32 1.26
C GLY A 178 -4.30 22.91 0.65
N TRP A 179 -3.14 22.29 0.77
CA TRP A 179 -2.85 20.97 0.20
C TRP A 179 -3.14 19.80 1.15
N LEU A 180 -3.53 20.11 2.40
CA LEU A 180 -3.98 19.10 3.34
C LEU A 180 -5.50 18.90 3.26
N LEU A 181 -5.94 17.68 3.56
CA LEU A 181 -7.37 17.43 3.76
C LEU A 181 -7.91 18.33 4.85
N ARG A 182 -9.15 18.80 4.68
CA ARG A 182 -9.79 19.68 5.62
C ARG A 182 -10.97 18.97 6.30
N ASP A 183 -11.11 19.19 7.59
CA ASP A 183 -12.33 18.85 8.30
C ASP A 183 -13.49 19.67 7.74
N ARG A 184 -14.57 19.01 7.32
CA ARG A 184 -15.72 19.68 6.69
C ARG A 184 -16.44 20.64 7.63
N ARG A 185 -16.40 20.35 8.92
CA ARG A 185 -17.13 21.12 9.94
C ARG A 185 -16.36 22.37 10.37
N THR A 186 -15.03 22.25 10.53
CA THR A 186 -14.18 23.33 11.05
C THR A 186 -13.46 24.11 9.94
N GLY A 187 -13.28 23.52 8.77
CA GLY A 187 -12.46 24.06 7.68
C GLY A 187 -10.94 23.97 7.93
N GLU A 188 -10.53 23.51 9.11
CA GLU A 188 -9.13 23.35 9.47
C GLU A 188 -8.48 22.12 8.80
N ALA A 189 -7.14 22.07 8.77
CA ALA A 189 -6.42 20.87 8.33
C ALA A 189 -6.82 19.68 9.20
N TYR A 190 -7.27 18.59 8.55
CA TYR A 190 -7.67 17.38 9.24
C TYR A 190 -6.49 16.76 9.98
N ARG A 191 -6.69 16.40 11.23
CA ARG A 191 -5.72 15.73 12.08
C ARG A 191 -6.20 14.32 12.39
N TYR A 192 -5.34 13.37 12.15
CA TYR A 192 -5.57 11.94 12.40
C TYR A 192 -5.07 11.55 13.78
#